data_701741e3c535a8f44038782e92d8a907
#
_entry.id   701741e3c535a8f44038782e92d8a907
#
_cell.length_a   1.000
_cell.length_b   1.000
_cell.length_c   1.000
_cell.angle_alpha   90.00
_cell.angle_beta   90.00
_cell.angle_gamma   90.00
#
_symmetry.space_group_name_H-M   'P 1'
#
loop_
_entity.id
_entity.type
_entity.pdbx_description
1 polymer ?
#
loop_
_entity_poly.entity_id
_entity_poly.type
_entity_poly.pdbx_seq_one_letter_code
_entity_poly.pdbx_strand_id
1 'polypeptide(L)'
;VTNLIRQFLRMEASGGIVLIAAAVVALLMANTSLSDLYLDFLNSPVSFSVGGVGLDKPLLLWVNDGLMAIFFLMVGLEVKRELLEGALSSLEQALFPAIAALGGMIVPALIYLSFNGADEVARQGWAIPAATDIAFALGVMALLGSRVPTSLKVFLLALAIIDDLGAIVIIAAFFSHDVSVTALMLSVLAIAALAWLNWRGVTRLTPYVILGIFLWVCILKSGIHATLAGVILGFLIPLRTEGKTSPARRVEHGIHPWVAWLILPLFAFTNAGVSLQGVSGEGVMSLLPMGIAAGLLFGKPIGIMLFCWVSMKLKITRLPPGVRFSQIAAVSVLCGIGFTMSIFLASLAFGDADASMMIYAKIGILLGSVLSAVMGYLLLSRALPKKV
;
A
#
# COMPACT_ATOMS: atom_id res chain seq x y z
N VAL A 1 -13.07 -12.48 18.99
CA VAL A 1 -11.86 -11.84 18.44
C VAL A 1 -11.05 -12.84 17.60
N THR A 2 -10.74 -14.05 18.09
CA THR A 2 -9.92 -15.04 17.38
C THR A 2 -10.50 -15.55 16.06
N ASN A 3 -11.82 -15.67 15.92
CA ASN A 3 -12.46 -16.14 14.67
C ASN A 3 -12.46 -15.08 13.59
N LEU A 4 -12.68 -13.81 13.93
CA LEU A 4 -12.64 -12.69 12.99
C LEU A 4 -11.22 -12.48 12.45
N ILE A 5 -10.21 -12.51 13.32
CA ILE A 5 -8.81 -12.41 12.90
C ILE A 5 -8.42 -13.59 11.97
N ARG A 6 -8.87 -14.81 12.26
CA ARG A 6 -8.61 -15.97 11.38
C ARG A 6 -9.29 -15.84 10.02
N GLN A 7 -10.51 -15.33 9.98
CA GLN A 7 -11.24 -15.11 8.73
C GLN A 7 -10.57 -14.02 7.89
N PHE A 8 -10.20 -12.90 8.52
CA PHE A 8 -9.43 -11.82 7.90
C PHE A 8 -8.12 -12.35 7.30
N LEU A 9 -7.29 -13.04 8.09
CA LEU A 9 -6.01 -13.59 7.61
C LEU A 9 -6.16 -14.66 6.51
N ARG A 10 -7.27 -15.40 6.45
CA ARG A 10 -7.55 -16.32 5.34
C ARG A 10 -7.92 -15.58 4.06
N MET A 11 -8.66 -14.49 4.16
CA MET A 11 -9.03 -13.67 3.01
C MET A 11 -7.81 -12.97 2.43
N GLU A 12 -6.96 -12.38 3.26
CA GLU A 12 -5.69 -11.77 2.86
C GLU A 12 -4.76 -12.78 2.16
N ALA A 13 -4.61 -13.98 2.71
CA ALA A 13 -3.77 -15.02 2.13
C ALA A 13 -4.23 -15.43 0.73
N SER A 14 -5.54 -15.60 0.54
CA SER A 14 -6.09 -15.96 -0.78
C SER A 14 -6.05 -14.79 -1.76
N GLY A 15 -6.28 -13.55 -1.29
CA GLY A 15 -6.11 -12.33 -2.06
C GLY A 15 -4.69 -12.18 -2.59
N GLY A 16 -3.68 -12.45 -1.75
CA GLY A 16 -2.27 -12.44 -2.15
C GLY A 16 -1.96 -13.44 -3.28
N ILE A 17 -2.55 -14.64 -3.27
CA ILE A 17 -2.37 -15.62 -4.35
C ILE A 17 -2.97 -15.11 -5.67
N VAL A 18 -4.18 -14.55 -5.62
CA VAL A 18 -4.84 -14.00 -6.82
C VAL A 18 -4.07 -12.81 -7.37
N LEU A 19 -3.54 -11.97 -6.49
CA LEU A 19 -2.70 -10.82 -6.86
C LEU A 19 -1.43 -11.27 -7.58
N ILE A 20 -0.72 -12.28 -7.07
CA ILE A 20 0.48 -12.84 -7.72
C ILE A 20 0.12 -13.43 -9.08
N ALA A 21 -0.98 -14.20 -9.17
CA ALA A 21 -1.44 -14.77 -10.42
C ALA A 21 -1.75 -13.68 -11.45
N ALA A 22 -2.43 -12.61 -11.05
CA ALA A 22 -2.74 -11.47 -11.92
C ALA A 22 -1.46 -10.78 -12.44
N ALA A 23 -0.44 -10.61 -11.59
CA ALA A 23 0.84 -10.06 -11.99
C ALA A 23 1.59 -10.95 -12.99
N VAL A 24 1.61 -12.26 -12.75
CA VAL A 24 2.24 -13.23 -13.66
C VAL A 24 1.53 -13.21 -15.03
N VAL A 25 0.20 -13.18 -15.06
CA VAL A 25 -0.58 -13.07 -16.30
C VAL A 25 -0.24 -11.78 -17.04
N ALA A 26 -0.16 -10.65 -16.34
CA ALA A 26 0.21 -9.36 -16.92
C ALA A 26 1.61 -9.41 -17.56
N LEU A 27 2.60 -9.97 -16.86
CA LEU A 27 3.96 -10.13 -17.37
C LEU A 27 4.01 -11.04 -18.59
N LEU A 28 3.26 -12.14 -18.59
CA LEU A 28 3.16 -13.04 -19.74
C LEU A 28 2.51 -12.34 -20.94
N MET A 29 1.40 -11.64 -20.73
CA MET A 29 0.73 -10.91 -21.81
C MET A 29 1.63 -9.81 -22.38
N ALA A 30 2.31 -9.04 -21.55
CA ALA A 30 3.18 -7.95 -21.98
C ALA A 30 4.41 -8.43 -22.80
N ASN A 31 4.79 -9.72 -22.71
CA ASN A 31 6.00 -10.26 -23.33
C ASN A 31 5.73 -11.39 -24.36
N THR A 32 4.48 -11.56 -24.75
CA THR A 32 4.07 -12.56 -25.76
C THR A 32 3.34 -11.88 -26.91
N SER A 33 2.81 -12.66 -27.85
CA SER A 33 1.95 -12.16 -28.94
C SER A 33 0.66 -11.47 -28.47
N LEU A 34 0.37 -11.48 -27.17
CA LEU A 34 -0.78 -10.81 -26.58
C LEU A 34 -0.45 -9.37 -26.10
N SER A 35 0.77 -8.87 -26.36
CA SER A 35 1.20 -7.53 -25.92
C SER A 35 0.31 -6.42 -26.45
N ASP A 36 -0.07 -6.47 -27.73
CA ASP A 36 -0.94 -5.46 -28.32
C ASP A 36 -2.34 -5.47 -27.69
N LEU A 37 -2.91 -6.66 -27.48
CA LEU A 37 -4.19 -6.81 -26.77
C LEU A 37 -4.12 -6.25 -25.34
N TYR A 38 -3.02 -6.51 -24.63
CA TYR A 38 -2.80 -6.00 -23.28
C TYR A 38 -2.70 -4.47 -23.26
N LEU A 39 -1.94 -3.86 -24.17
CA LEU A 39 -1.79 -2.41 -24.28
C LEU A 39 -3.11 -1.74 -24.70
N ASP A 40 -3.84 -2.32 -25.67
CA ASP A 40 -5.15 -1.83 -26.09
C ASP A 40 -6.15 -1.84 -24.95
N PHE A 41 -6.16 -2.90 -24.13
CA PHE A 41 -6.98 -2.97 -22.92
C PHE A 41 -6.64 -1.86 -21.93
N LEU A 42 -5.36 -1.62 -21.64
CA LEU A 42 -4.92 -0.57 -20.70
C LEU A 42 -5.27 0.83 -21.19
N ASN A 43 -5.15 1.06 -22.49
CA ASN A 43 -5.38 2.36 -23.12
C ASN A 43 -6.82 2.56 -23.58
N SER A 44 -7.71 1.57 -23.35
CA SER A 44 -9.13 1.71 -23.70
C SER A 44 -9.72 2.97 -23.09
N PRO A 45 -10.29 3.89 -23.91
CA PRO A 45 -10.86 5.13 -23.40
C PRO A 45 -12.15 4.83 -22.62
N VAL A 46 -12.22 5.29 -21.39
CA VAL A 46 -13.41 5.24 -20.55
C VAL A 46 -13.84 6.66 -20.23
N SER A 47 -14.97 7.05 -20.83
CA SER A 47 -15.50 8.41 -20.69
C SER A 47 -16.76 8.39 -19.85
N PHE A 48 -16.81 9.24 -18.85
CA PHE A 48 -18.00 9.50 -18.06
C PHE A 48 -18.28 11.00 -18.04
N SER A 49 -19.42 11.43 -18.58
CA SER A 49 -19.79 12.84 -18.64
C SER A 49 -21.22 13.07 -18.18
N VAL A 50 -21.42 14.08 -17.34
CA VAL A 50 -22.74 14.51 -16.87
C VAL A 50 -22.79 16.03 -16.97
N GLY A 51 -23.76 16.56 -17.73
CA GLY A 51 -24.03 18.00 -17.80
C GLY A 51 -22.86 18.87 -18.30
N GLY A 52 -22.00 18.33 -19.19
CA GLY A 52 -20.83 19.06 -19.74
C GLY A 52 -19.57 18.99 -18.87
N VAL A 53 -19.64 18.37 -17.70
CA VAL A 53 -18.47 18.02 -16.89
C VAL A 53 -18.16 16.56 -17.13
N GLY A 54 -16.99 16.26 -17.70
CA GLY A 54 -16.57 14.90 -18.05
C GLY A 54 -15.22 14.52 -17.48
N LEU A 55 -15.05 13.24 -17.27
CA LEU A 55 -13.78 12.56 -17.05
C LEU A 55 -13.58 11.61 -18.22
N ASP A 56 -12.59 11.89 -19.04
CA ASP A 56 -12.19 11.03 -20.17
C ASP A 56 -10.74 10.61 -19.93
N LYS A 57 -10.57 9.35 -19.56
CA LYS A 57 -9.27 8.80 -19.19
C LYS A 57 -9.14 7.35 -19.68
N PRO A 58 -7.92 6.88 -19.99
CA PRO A 58 -7.69 5.47 -20.24
C PRO A 58 -7.99 4.61 -19.00
N LEU A 59 -8.36 3.37 -19.24
CA LEU A 59 -8.73 2.42 -18.18
C LEU A 59 -7.66 2.32 -17.07
N LEU A 60 -6.39 2.32 -17.45
CA LEU A 60 -5.26 2.31 -16.51
C LEU A 60 -5.38 3.43 -15.46
N LEU A 61 -5.72 4.65 -15.87
CA LEU A 61 -5.85 5.78 -14.95
C LEU A 61 -7.11 5.68 -14.09
N TRP A 62 -8.20 5.08 -14.59
CA TRP A 62 -9.37 4.79 -13.76
C TRP A 62 -9.06 3.78 -12.65
N VAL A 63 -8.24 2.77 -12.96
CA VAL A 63 -7.76 1.81 -11.94
C VAL A 63 -6.89 2.54 -10.91
N ASN A 64 -5.93 3.35 -11.35
CA ASN A 64 -4.97 4.00 -10.46
C ASN A 64 -5.60 5.12 -9.60
N ASP A 65 -6.55 5.89 -10.14
CA ASP A 65 -7.17 7.00 -9.41
C ASP A 65 -8.46 6.58 -8.70
N GLY A 66 -9.27 5.72 -9.33
CA GLY A 66 -10.59 5.33 -8.85
C GLY A 66 -10.55 4.12 -7.93
N LEU A 67 -10.04 2.99 -8.40
CA LEU A 67 -10.03 1.76 -7.58
C LEU A 67 -9.05 1.88 -6.41
N MET A 68 -7.91 2.55 -6.60
CA MET A 68 -7.00 2.81 -5.50
C MET A 68 -7.58 3.76 -4.46
N ALA A 69 -8.50 4.66 -4.82
CA ALA A 69 -9.23 5.46 -3.83
C ALA A 69 -10.12 4.58 -2.92
N ILE A 70 -10.72 3.52 -3.46
CA ILE A 70 -11.49 2.53 -2.67
C ILE A 70 -10.54 1.71 -1.77
N PHE A 71 -9.38 1.32 -2.28
CA PHE A 71 -8.35 0.68 -1.45
C PHE A 71 -7.94 1.57 -0.28
N PHE A 72 -7.64 2.84 -0.54
CA PHE A 72 -7.26 3.79 0.51
C PHE A 72 -8.43 4.18 1.43
N LEU A 73 -9.69 4.06 0.98
CA LEU A 73 -10.84 4.11 1.87
C LEU A 73 -10.82 2.97 2.89
N MET A 74 -10.53 1.75 2.43
CA MET A 74 -10.37 0.60 3.32
C MET A 74 -9.22 0.81 4.31
N VAL A 75 -8.06 1.25 3.83
CA VAL A 75 -6.89 1.57 4.68
C VAL A 75 -7.27 2.63 5.73
N GLY A 76 -7.97 3.70 5.35
CA GLY A 76 -8.42 4.75 6.27
C GLY A 76 -9.36 4.23 7.35
N LEU A 77 -10.29 3.33 7.00
CA LEU A 77 -11.20 2.68 7.96
C LEU A 77 -10.43 1.75 8.91
N GLU A 78 -9.50 0.97 8.37
CA GLU A 78 -8.67 0.03 9.13
C GLU A 78 -7.74 0.77 10.10
N VAL A 79 -7.01 1.77 9.63
CA VAL A 79 -6.17 2.64 10.48
C VAL A 79 -6.98 3.25 11.60
N LYS A 80 -8.16 3.82 11.28
CA LYS A 80 -9.05 4.39 12.31
C LYS A 80 -9.48 3.36 13.34
N ARG A 81 -9.86 2.17 12.90
CA ARG A 81 -10.28 1.08 13.79
C ARG A 81 -9.12 0.64 14.69
N GLU A 82 -7.94 0.43 14.13
CA GLU A 82 -6.76 0.02 14.89
C GLU A 82 -6.30 1.07 15.91
N LEU A 83 -6.39 2.35 15.57
CA LEU A 83 -6.06 3.45 16.49
C LEU A 83 -7.06 3.61 17.63
N LEU A 84 -8.35 3.35 17.40
CA LEU A 84 -9.38 3.59 18.40
C LEU A 84 -9.78 2.35 19.21
N GLU A 85 -9.64 1.15 18.65
CA GLU A 85 -10.17 -0.10 19.21
C GLU A 85 -9.26 -1.31 19.04
N GLY A 86 -8.18 -1.20 18.25
CA GLY A 86 -7.33 -2.31 17.85
C GLY A 86 -5.95 -2.33 18.51
N ALA A 87 -5.00 -2.93 17.82
CA ALA A 87 -3.62 -3.13 18.29
C ALA A 87 -2.84 -1.82 18.47
N LEU A 88 -3.27 -0.72 17.85
CA LEU A 88 -2.65 0.60 17.96
C LEU A 88 -3.38 1.52 18.96
N SER A 89 -4.38 1.02 19.67
CA SER A 89 -5.20 1.82 20.59
C SER A 89 -4.49 2.21 21.89
N SER A 90 -3.42 1.53 22.25
CA SER A 90 -2.56 1.89 23.39
C SER A 90 -1.16 2.24 22.92
N LEU A 91 -0.56 3.29 23.51
CA LEU A 91 0.80 3.72 23.20
C LEU A 91 1.83 2.60 23.41
N GLU A 92 1.65 1.78 24.45
CA GLU A 92 2.56 0.70 24.78
C GLU A 92 2.60 -0.37 23.68
N GLN A 93 1.44 -0.69 23.07
CA GLN A 93 1.33 -1.69 21.99
C GLN A 93 1.70 -1.11 20.63
N ALA A 94 1.37 0.14 20.38
CA ALA A 94 1.63 0.82 19.11
C ALA A 94 3.09 1.21 18.91
N LEU A 95 3.83 1.46 20.00
CA LEU A 95 5.15 2.07 19.92
C LEU A 95 6.19 1.18 19.24
N PHE A 96 6.16 -0.13 19.49
CA PHE A 96 7.11 -1.07 18.88
C PHE A 96 6.93 -1.16 17.35
N PRO A 97 5.73 -1.44 16.80
CA PRO A 97 5.54 -1.43 15.34
C PRO A 97 5.71 -0.04 14.73
N ALA A 98 5.41 1.06 15.45
CA ALA A 98 5.61 2.41 14.94
C ALA A 98 7.09 2.75 14.75
N ILE A 99 7.93 2.41 15.72
CA ILE A 99 9.39 2.59 15.60
C ILE A 99 9.96 1.69 14.50
N ALA A 100 9.47 0.46 14.40
CA ALA A 100 9.84 -0.45 13.32
C ALA A 100 9.49 0.11 11.94
N ALA A 101 8.28 0.67 11.78
CA ALA A 101 7.83 1.29 10.53
C ALA A 101 8.66 2.53 10.16
N LEU A 102 8.97 3.40 11.13
CA LEU A 102 9.87 4.54 10.89
C LEU A 102 11.22 4.10 10.35
N GLY A 103 11.84 3.07 10.95
CA GLY A 103 13.08 2.50 10.44
C GLY A 103 12.92 1.91 9.04
N GLY A 104 11.81 1.21 8.81
CA GLY A 104 11.44 0.61 7.52
C GLY A 104 11.09 1.60 6.42
N MET A 105 10.85 2.87 6.74
CA MET A 105 10.65 3.96 5.77
C MET A 105 11.95 4.75 5.53
N ILE A 106 12.63 5.15 6.61
CA ILE A 106 13.80 6.04 6.54
C ILE A 106 15.00 5.35 5.89
N VAL A 107 15.36 4.14 6.32
CA VAL A 107 16.57 3.48 5.84
C VAL A 107 16.49 3.07 4.36
N PRO A 108 15.39 2.48 3.85
CA PRO A 108 15.25 2.24 2.42
C PRO A 108 15.34 3.50 1.58
N ALA A 109 14.72 4.60 2.04
CA ALA A 109 14.79 5.90 1.37
C ALA A 109 16.23 6.42 1.29
N LEU A 110 17.00 6.34 2.38
CA LEU A 110 18.40 6.74 2.41
C LEU A 110 19.29 5.86 1.52
N ILE A 111 19.05 4.55 1.50
CA ILE A 111 19.76 3.64 0.58
C ILE A 111 19.43 4.01 -0.87
N TYR A 112 18.17 4.21 -1.20
CA TYR A 112 17.77 4.64 -2.54
C TYR A 112 18.46 5.96 -2.95
N LEU A 113 18.45 6.95 -2.08
CA LEU A 113 19.10 8.24 -2.34
C LEU A 113 20.61 8.14 -2.46
N SER A 114 21.25 7.17 -1.80
CA SER A 114 22.69 6.93 -1.99
C SER A 114 23.05 6.47 -3.42
N PHE A 115 22.11 5.80 -4.11
CA PHE A 115 22.25 5.42 -5.53
C PHE A 115 21.82 6.54 -6.48
N ASN A 116 20.69 7.19 -6.19
CA ASN A 116 19.96 8.02 -7.15
C ASN A 116 19.88 9.52 -6.76
N GLY A 117 20.52 9.93 -5.66
CA GLY A 117 20.39 11.29 -5.15
C GLY A 117 21.01 12.38 -6.04
N ALA A 118 21.96 12.01 -6.92
CA ALA A 118 22.61 12.94 -7.85
C ALA A 118 21.76 13.28 -9.10
N ASP A 119 20.80 12.42 -9.46
CA ASP A 119 19.90 12.63 -10.60
C ASP A 119 18.62 13.33 -10.13
N GLU A 120 18.28 14.45 -10.76
CA GLU A 120 17.13 15.29 -10.35
C GLU A 120 15.78 14.60 -10.51
N VAL A 121 15.62 13.73 -11.51
CA VAL A 121 14.38 13.00 -11.76
C VAL A 121 14.36 11.72 -10.93
N ALA A 122 15.43 10.92 -10.98
CA ALA A 122 15.51 9.66 -10.26
C ALA A 122 15.35 9.85 -8.72
N ARG A 123 15.91 10.93 -8.15
CA ARG A 123 15.77 11.19 -6.70
C ARG A 123 14.32 11.32 -6.23
N GLN A 124 13.37 11.66 -7.11
CA GLN A 124 11.94 11.75 -6.75
C GLN A 124 11.35 10.40 -6.34
N GLY A 125 11.96 9.31 -6.79
CA GLY A 125 11.55 7.94 -6.44
C GLY A 125 11.96 7.47 -5.04
N TRP A 126 12.45 8.34 -4.17
CA TRP A 126 12.97 7.99 -2.84
C TRP A 126 11.99 7.22 -1.95
N ALA A 127 10.70 7.45 -2.13
CA ALA A 127 9.64 6.80 -1.36
C ALA A 127 9.30 5.38 -1.88
N ILE A 128 9.69 5.02 -3.10
CA ILE A 128 9.33 3.74 -3.74
C ILE A 128 9.71 2.54 -2.87
N PRO A 129 10.93 2.41 -2.33
CA PRO A 129 11.31 1.27 -1.51
C PRO A 129 10.82 1.36 -0.06
N ALA A 130 10.15 2.44 0.32
CA ALA A 130 9.63 2.63 1.68
C ALA A 130 8.29 1.91 1.91
N ALA A 131 7.56 1.54 0.87
CA ALA A 131 6.25 0.90 0.97
C ALA A 131 6.36 -0.63 1.15
N THR A 132 5.32 -1.21 1.77
CA THR A 132 5.15 -2.66 1.93
C THR A 132 3.80 -3.09 1.36
N ASP A 133 3.79 -4.16 0.56
CA ASP A 133 2.56 -4.80 0.09
C ASP A 133 2.07 -5.80 1.15
N ILE A 134 1.10 -5.37 1.95
CA ILE A 134 0.49 -6.18 3.03
C ILE A 134 -0.09 -7.49 2.51
N ALA A 135 -0.88 -7.43 1.42
CA ALA A 135 -1.60 -8.58 0.91
C ALA A 135 -0.62 -9.66 0.45
N PHE A 136 0.44 -9.25 -0.23
CA PHE A 136 1.48 -10.18 -0.67
C PHE A 136 2.30 -10.73 0.50
N ALA A 137 2.74 -9.87 1.43
CA ALA A 137 3.53 -10.29 2.60
C ALA A 137 2.76 -11.27 3.49
N LEU A 138 1.48 -11.00 3.78
CA LEU A 138 0.61 -11.92 4.50
C LEU A 138 0.33 -13.20 3.71
N GLY A 139 0.19 -13.11 2.39
CA GLY A 139 0.07 -14.27 1.51
C GLY A 139 1.25 -15.22 1.63
N VAL A 140 2.48 -14.69 1.54
CA VAL A 140 3.72 -15.49 1.73
C VAL A 140 3.80 -16.06 3.15
N MET A 141 3.48 -15.27 4.17
CA MET A 141 3.46 -15.74 5.56
C MET A 141 2.43 -16.85 5.78
N ALA A 142 1.29 -16.79 5.10
CA ALA A 142 0.23 -17.80 5.21
C ALA A 142 0.63 -19.17 4.66
N LEU A 143 1.60 -19.27 3.75
CA LEU A 143 2.15 -20.53 3.27
C LEU A 143 2.80 -21.35 4.41
N LEU A 144 3.23 -20.69 5.48
CA LEU A 144 3.77 -21.35 6.69
C LEU A 144 2.67 -21.81 7.67
N GLY A 145 1.42 -21.46 7.40
CA GLY A 145 0.22 -21.95 8.08
C GLY A 145 0.20 -21.66 9.58
N SER A 146 -0.17 -22.69 10.37
CA SER A 146 -0.32 -22.59 11.84
C SER A 146 0.99 -22.44 12.61
N ARG A 147 2.15 -22.57 11.97
CA ARG A 147 3.46 -22.39 12.60
C ARG A 147 3.73 -20.94 12.99
N VAL A 148 3.10 -19.99 12.30
CA VAL A 148 3.29 -18.55 12.55
C VAL A 148 2.47 -18.11 13.76
N PRO A 149 3.11 -17.58 14.83
CA PRO A 149 2.42 -17.04 15.99
C PRO A 149 1.48 -15.89 15.62
N THR A 150 0.32 -15.82 16.26
CA THR A 150 -0.65 -14.73 16.03
C THR A 150 -0.04 -13.35 16.33
N SER A 151 0.77 -13.24 17.39
CA SER A 151 1.46 -11.99 17.74
C SER A 151 2.41 -11.49 16.64
N LEU A 152 3.04 -12.40 15.88
CA LEU A 152 3.90 -12.04 14.76
C LEU A 152 3.08 -11.52 13.54
N LYS A 153 1.92 -12.12 13.31
CA LYS A 153 0.98 -11.64 12.27
C LYS A 153 0.42 -10.26 12.61
N VAL A 154 0.04 -10.05 13.87
CA VAL A 154 -0.42 -8.76 14.37
C VAL A 154 0.68 -7.70 14.28
N PHE A 155 1.92 -8.06 14.57
CA PHE A 155 3.07 -7.16 14.38
C PHE A 155 3.25 -6.75 12.92
N LEU A 156 3.23 -7.71 11.97
CA LEU A 156 3.32 -7.39 10.55
C LEU A 156 2.17 -6.49 10.09
N LEU A 157 0.95 -6.82 10.51
CA LEU A 157 -0.24 -6.03 10.17
C LEU A 157 -0.12 -4.60 10.72
N ALA A 158 0.22 -4.44 12.00
CA ALA A 158 0.37 -3.13 12.61
C ALA A 158 1.48 -2.30 11.96
N LEU A 159 2.62 -2.92 11.64
CA LEU A 159 3.73 -2.27 10.93
C LEU A 159 3.29 -1.79 9.57
N ALA A 160 2.63 -2.65 8.79
CA ALA A 160 2.23 -2.34 7.44
C ALA A 160 1.10 -1.28 7.39
N ILE A 161 0.16 -1.27 8.35
CA ILE A 161 -0.83 -0.19 8.51
C ILE A 161 -0.14 1.17 8.75
N ILE A 162 0.93 1.19 9.54
CA ILE A 162 1.69 2.42 9.80
C ILE A 162 2.51 2.81 8.58
N ASP A 163 3.08 1.86 7.84
CA ASP A 163 3.74 2.10 6.55
C ASP A 163 2.77 2.73 5.54
N ASP A 164 1.54 2.22 5.43
CA ASP A 164 0.51 2.77 4.55
C ASP A 164 0.11 4.20 4.97
N LEU A 165 -0.03 4.44 6.28
CA LEU A 165 -0.25 5.80 6.80
C LEU A 165 0.91 6.73 6.44
N GLY A 166 2.15 6.24 6.58
CA GLY A 166 3.34 6.97 6.16
C GLY A 166 3.34 7.27 4.66
N ALA A 167 2.98 6.30 3.82
CA ALA A 167 2.84 6.49 2.39
C ALA A 167 1.79 7.56 2.04
N ILE A 168 0.64 7.57 2.73
CA ILE A 168 -0.40 8.60 2.57
C ILE A 168 0.15 9.99 2.88
N VAL A 169 0.88 10.15 3.98
CA VAL A 169 1.49 11.43 4.36
C VAL A 169 2.52 11.87 3.32
N ILE A 170 3.35 10.95 2.83
CA ILE A 170 4.34 11.19 1.77
C ILE A 170 3.64 11.64 0.48
N ILE A 171 2.59 10.95 0.06
CA ILE A 171 1.82 11.30 -1.13
C ILE A 171 1.26 12.72 -1.01
N ALA A 172 0.64 13.04 0.12
CA ALA A 172 0.06 14.36 0.36
C ALA A 172 1.09 15.48 0.36
N ALA A 173 2.28 15.23 0.93
CA ALA A 173 3.30 16.26 1.12
C ALA A 173 4.21 16.49 -0.10
N PHE A 174 4.48 15.46 -0.90
CA PHE A 174 5.53 15.48 -1.92
C PHE A 174 5.03 15.27 -3.36
N PHE A 175 3.84 14.68 -3.55
CA PHE A 175 3.32 14.34 -4.88
C PHE A 175 2.07 15.16 -5.27
N SER A 176 1.99 16.41 -4.85
CA SER A 176 0.94 17.34 -5.27
C SER A 176 1.51 18.35 -6.28
N HIS A 177 0.83 18.52 -7.41
CA HIS A 177 1.25 19.40 -8.49
C HIS A 177 0.10 20.33 -8.92
N ASP A 178 0.43 21.54 -9.36
CA ASP A 178 -0.50 22.53 -9.98
C ASP A 178 -1.85 22.65 -9.25
N VAL A 179 -1.79 23.06 -7.98
CA VAL A 179 -2.96 23.08 -7.10
C VAL A 179 -4.00 24.10 -7.53
N SER A 180 -5.22 23.62 -7.91
CA SER A 180 -6.39 24.46 -8.16
C SER A 180 -7.04 24.88 -6.83
N VAL A 181 -6.95 26.18 -6.52
CA VAL A 181 -7.52 26.75 -5.29
C VAL A 181 -9.03 26.53 -5.21
N THR A 182 -9.75 26.68 -6.33
CA THR A 182 -11.21 26.49 -6.37
C THR A 182 -11.60 25.04 -6.03
N ALA A 183 -10.95 24.06 -6.66
CA ALA A 183 -11.22 22.66 -6.40
C ALA A 183 -10.83 22.28 -4.96
N LEU A 184 -9.75 22.86 -4.43
CA LEU A 184 -9.33 22.66 -3.04
C LEU A 184 -10.35 23.23 -2.06
N MET A 185 -10.89 24.43 -2.30
CA MET A 185 -11.95 25.02 -1.46
C MET A 185 -13.22 24.15 -1.46
N LEU A 186 -13.63 23.62 -2.60
CA LEU A 186 -14.76 22.69 -2.70
C LEU A 186 -14.47 21.38 -1.94
N SER A 187 -13.24 20.90 -1.98
CA SER A 187 -12.82 19.74 -1.19
C SER A 187 -12.93 20.00 0.31
N VAL A 188 -12.49 21.17 0.78
CA VAL A 188 -12.60 21.58 2.20
C VAL A 188 -14.06 21.67 2.61
N LEU A 189 -14.95 22.20 1.77
CA LEU A 189 -16.39 22.24 2.05
C LEU A 189 -16.99 20.83 2.15
N ALA A 190 -16.60 19.92 1.27
CA ALA A 190 -17.04 18.53 1.31
C ALA A 190 -16.56 17.83 2.61
N ILE A 191 -15.31 18.05 3.00
CA ILE A 191 -14.73 17.54 4.25
C ILE A 191 -15.50 18.10 5.46
N ALA A 192 -15.79 19.39 5.47
CA ALA A 192 -16.58 20.02 6.54
C ALA A 192 -17.99 19.43 6.64
N ALA A 193 -18.65 19.19 5.48
CA ALA A 193 -19.95 18.54 5.44
C ALA A 193 -19.91 17.10 5.97
N LEU A 194 -18.89 16.32 5.59
CA LEU A 194 -18.67 14.95 6.10
C LEU A 194 -18.39 14.96 7.61
N ALA A 195 -17.57 15.88 8.10
CA ALA A 195 -17.27 16.05 9.52
C ALA A 195 -18.54 16.43 10.31
N TRP A 196 -19.37 17.30 9.75
CA TRP A 196 -20.65 17.69 10.34
C TRP A 196 -21.64 16.51 10.42
N LEU A 197 -21.73 15.68 9.37
CA LEU A 197 -22.54 14.45 9.40
C LEU A 197 -22.05 13.48 10.50
N ASN A 198 -20.73 13.31 10.62
CA ASN A 198 -20.16 12.49 11.68
C ASN A 198 -20.49 13.04 13.09
N TRP A 199 -20.28 14.34 13.29
CA TRP A 199 -20.59 15.01 14.54
C TRP A 199 -22.09 14.90 14.93
N ARG A 200 -22.99 14.96 13.92
CA ARG A 200 -24.44 14.76 14.11
C ARG A 200 -24.82 13.29 14.32
N GLY A 201 -23.87 12.38 14.31
CA GLY A 201 -24.12 10.95 14.51
C GLY A 201 -24.95 10.29 13.42
N VAL A 202 -24.88 10.80 12.17
CA VAL A 202 -25.63 10.21 11.04
C VAL A 202 -25.05 8.84 10.72
N THR A 203 -25.86 7.80 10.82
CA THR A 203 -25.47 6.40 10.62
C THR A 203 -25.81 5.86 9.22
N ARG A 204 -26.55 6.62 8.41
CA ARG A 204 -26.87 6.28 7.01
C ARG A 204 -25.64 6.49 6.14
N LEU A 205 -25.29 5.49 5.34
CA LEU A 205 -24.09 5.55 4.46
C LEU A 205 -24.30 6.40 3.21
N THR A 206 -25.54 6.52 2.70
CA THR A 206 -25.84 7.24 1.46
C THR A 206 -25.24 8.66 1.39
N PRO A 207 -25.41 9.54 2.41
CA PRO A 207 -24.82 10.88 2.35
C PRO A 207 -23.29 10.86 2.36
N TYR A 208 -22.66 9.90 3.05
CA TYR A 208 -21.21 9.75 3.02
C TYR A 208 -20.69 9.30 1.65
N VAL A 209 -21.41 8.41 0.97
CA VAL A 209 -21.06 7.96 -0.38
C VAL A 209 -21.17 9.12 -1.39
N ILE A 210 -22.28 9.86 -1.35
CA ILE A 210 -22.49 11.01 -2.27
C ILE A 210 -21.41 12.07 -2.06
N LEU A 211 -21.20 12.50 -0.81
CA LEU A 211 -20.16 13.49 -0.50
C LEU A 211 -18.75 12.95 -0.74
N GLY A 212 -18.53 11.65 -0.55
CA GLY A 212 -17.26 10.99 -0.82
C GLY A 212 -16.92 10.99 -2.32
N ILE A 213 -17.88 10.71 -3.20
CA ILE A 213 -17.71 10.80 -4.66
C ILE A 213 -17.46 12.25 -5.06
N PHE A 214 -18.21 13.20 -4.51
CA PHE A 214 -17.99 14.62 -4.76
C PHE A 214 -16.59 15.07 -4.31
N LEU A 215 -16.17 14.67 -3.12
CA LEU A 215 -14.83 14.93 -2.60
C LEU A 215 -13.75 14.34 -3.51
N TRP A 216 -13.92 13.09 -3.98
CA TRP A 216 -12.99 12.44 -4.89
C TRP A 216 -12.83 13.22 -6.21
N VAL A 217 -13.93 13.65 -6.81
CA VAL A 217 -13.90 14.50 -8.04
C VAL A 217 -13.20 15.83 -7.78
N CYS A 218 -13.48 16.48 -6.66
CA CYS A 218 -12.83 17.75 -6.31
C CYS A 218 -11.33 17.59 -6.09
N ILE A 219 -10.89 16.56 -5.34
CA ILE A 219 -9.48 16.28 -5.11
C ILE A 219 -8.79 15.89 -6.41
N LEU A 220 -9.41 15.06 -7.25
CA LEU A 220 -8.89 14.70 -8.57
C LEU A 220 -8.60 15.93 -9.46
N LYS A 221 -9.44 16.95 -9.37
CA LYS A 221 -9.30 18.21 -10.12
C LYS A 221 -8.45 19.27 -9.40
N SER A 222 -8.06 19.02 -8.17
CA SER A 222 -7.28 19.99 -7.37
C SER A 222 -5.77 19.92 -7.59
N GLY A 223 -5.25 18.91 -8.29
CA GLY A 223 -3.81 18.63 -8.41
C GLY A 223 -3.24 17.86 -7.22
N ILE A 224 -4.09 17.49 -6.25
CA ILE A 224 -3.76 16.57 -5.17
C ILE A 224 -4.17 15.16 -5.60
N HIS A 225 -3.46 14.14 -5.10
CA HIS A 225 -3.74 12.77 -5.51
C HIS A 225 -5.14 12.30 -5.05
N ALA A 226 -5.95 11.80 -6.00
CA ALA A 226 -7.36 11.46 -5.77
C ALA A 226 -7.58 10.39 -4.68
N THR A 227 -6.59 9.53 -4.44
CA THR A 227 -6.61 8.48 -3.41
C THR A 227 -6.78 9.02 -1.99
N LEU A 228 -6.33 10.26 -1.73
CA LEU A 228 -6.51 10.91 -0.42
C LEU A 228 -7.99 11.08 -0.06
N ALA A 229 -8.87 11.24 -1.05
CA ALA A 229 -10.31 11.30 -0.81
C ALA A 229 -10.83 10.04 -0.10
N GLY A 230 -10.32 8.86 -0.48
CA GLY A 230 -10.67 7.60 0.17
C GLY A 230 -10.29 7.58 1.64
N VAL A 231 -9.06 7.96 1.95
CA VAL A 231 -8.55 8.03 3.33
C VAL A 231 -9.38 8.99 4.18
N ILE A 232 -9.58 10.21 3.69
CA ILE A 232 -10.34 11.25 4.40
C ILE A 232 -11.76 10.76 4.67
N LEU A 233 -12.42 10.16 3.68
CA LEU A 233 -13.75 9.59 3.85
C LEU A 233 -13.74 8.47 4.91
N GLY A 234 -12.75 7.58 4.89
CA GLY A 234 -12.59 6.51 5.88
C GLY A 234 -12.50 7.04 7.31
N PHE A 235 -11.72 8.10 7.52
CA PHE A 235 -11.61 8.76 8.83
C PHE A 235 -12.91 9.47 9.25
N LEU A 236 -13.74 9.91 8.31
CA LEU A 236 -14.95 10.69 8.60
C LEU A 236 -16.22 9.82 8.76
N ILE A 237 -16.24 8.55 8.30
CA ILE A 237 -17.35 7.63 8.56
C ILE A 237 -17.37 7.23 10.05
N PRO A 238 -18.50 7.31 10.77
CA PRO A 238 -18.57 7.02 12.20
C PRO A 238 -18.19 5.57 12.54
N LEU A 239 -17.29 5.39 13.51
CA LEU A 239 -16.90 4.07 14.02
C LEU A 239 -17.70 3.66 15.25
N ARG A 240 -17.92 4.59 16.19
CA ARG A 240 -18.69 4.34 17.41
C ARG A 240 -20.09 4.92 17.27
N THR A 241 -21.10 4.08 17.53
CA THR A 241 -22.52 4.46 17.52
C THR A 241 -23.23 3.76 18.64
N GLU A 242 -23.98 4.51 19.47
CA GLU A 242 -24.76 3.95 20.57
C GLU A 242 -25.80 2.96 20.05
N GLY A 243 -25.70 1.71 20.49
CA GLY A 243 -26.71 0.67 20.27
C GLY A 243 -26.91 0.18 18.82
N LYS A 244 -26.07 0.56 17.86
CA LYS A 244 -26.18 0.16 16.44
C LYS A 244 -24.87 -0.40 15.90
N THR A 245 -24.98 -1.22 14.85
CA THR A 245 -23.79 -1.68 14.09
C THR A 245 -23.05 -0.49 13.50
N SER A 246 -21.73 -0.41 13.75
CA SER A 246 -20.86 0.65 13.29
C SER A 246 -20.93 0.83 11.76
N PRO A 247 -21.23 2.04 11.23
CA PRO A 247 -21.20 2.30 9.81
C PRO A 247 -19.83 2.02 9.20
N ALA A 248 -18.73 2.44 9.87
CA ALA A 248 -17.36 2.21 9.40
C ALA A 248 -17.07 0.71 9.26
N ARG A 249 -17.39 -0.12 10.26
CA ARG A 249 -17.20 -1.58 10.19
C ARG A 249 -18.03 -2.22 9.09
N ARG A 250 -19.24 -1.72 8.84
CA ARG A 250 -20.09 -2.22 7.76
C ARG A 250 -19.46 -1.96 6.40
N VAL A 251 -18.93 -0.76 6.18
CA VAL A 251 -18.23 -0.42 4.94
C VAL A 251 -16.96 -1.25 4.81
N GLU A 252 -16.12 -1.29 5.84
CA GLU A 252 -14.88 -2.07 5.89
C GLU A 252 -15.11 -3.53 5.50
N HIS A 253 -16.04 -4.22 6.17
CA HIS A 253 -16.37 -5.61 5.86
C HIS A 253 -17.00 -5.80 4.46
N GLY A 254 -17.77 -4.82 3.99
CA GLY A 254 -18.39 -4.86 2.67
C GLY A 254 -17.40 -4.70 1.53
N ILE A 255 -16.41 -3.82 1.66
CA ILE A 255 -15.44 -3.54 0.60
C ILE A 255 -14.20 -4.45 0.67
N HIS A 256 -13.88 -5.01 1.82
CA HIS A 256 -12.68 -5.85 2.02
C HIS A 256 -12.55 -7.01 1.00
N PRO A 257 -13.59 -7.83 0.71
CA PRO A 257 -13.50 -8.87 -0.30
C PRO A 257 -13.22 -8.30 -1.70
N TRP A 258 -13.84 -7.17 -2.05
CA TRP A 258 -13.63 -6.52 -3.33
C TRP A 258 -12.22 -5.97 -3.48
N VAL A 259 -11.65 -5.43 -2.42
CA VAL A 259 -10.25 -4.96 -2.41
C VAL A 259 -9.31 -6.13 -2.59
N ALA A 260 -9.45 -7.19 -1.79
CA ALA A 260 -8.54 -8.33 -1.80
C ALA A 260 -8.61 -9.16 -3.10
N TRP A 261 -9.81 -9.33 -3.68
CA TRP A 261 -10.04 -10.28 -4.77
C TRP A 261 -10.23 -9.64 -6.14
N LEU A 262 -10.46 -8.33 -6.21
CA LEU A 262 -10.67 -7.61 -7.46
C LEU A 262 -9.74 -6.40 -7.58
N ILE A 263 -9.76 -5.47 -6.63
CA ILE A 263 -9.08 -4.17 -6.79
C ILE A 263 -7.56 -4.33 -6.84
N LEU A 264 -6.98 -5.00 -5.85
CA LEU A 264 -5.53 -5.23 -5.81
C LEU A 264 -5.04 -6.14 -6.95
N PRO A 265 -5.71 -7.28 -7.26
CA PRO A 265 -5.35 -8.07 -8.44
C PRO A 265 -5.49 -7.31 -9.76
N LEU A 266 -6.54 -6.50 -9.94
CA LEU A 266 -6.70 -5.70 -11.14
C LEU A 266 -5.64 -4.60 -11.23
N PHE A 267 -5.32 -3.94 -10.11
CA PHE A 267 -4.21 -2.99 -10.05
C PHE A 267 -2.87 -3.67 -10.41
N ALA A 268 -2.59 -4.86 -9.87
CA ALA A 268 -1.40 -5.63 -10.21
C ALA A 268 -1.40 -6.01 -11.70
N PHE A 269 -2.52 -6.47 -12.25
CA PHE A 269 -2.66 -6.80 -13.67
C PHE A 269 -2.37 -5.59 -14.57
N THR A 270 -2.95 -4.44 -14.27
CA THR A 270 -2.79 -3.24 -15.10
C THR A 270 -1.42 -2.58 -14.97
N ASN A 271 -0.72 -2.77 -13.86
CA ASN A 271 0.51 -2.06 -13.57
C ASN A 271 1.79 -2.93 -13.57
N ALA A 272 1.69 -4.24 -13.34
CA ALA A 272 2.85 -5.12 -13.28
C ALA A 272 3.35 -5.58 -14.67
N GLY A 273 2.55 -5.45 -15.72
CA GLY A 273 2.95 -5.81 -17.07
C GLY A 273 4.07 -4.90 -17.57
N VAL A 274 5.29 -5.42 -17.57
CA VAL A 274 6.50 -4.74 -18.07
C VAL A 274 6.94 -5.45 -19.33
N SER A 275 7.02 -4.71 -20.44
CA SER A 275 7.65 -5.23 -21.65
C SER A 275 9.16 -5.29 -21.43
N LEU A 276 9.74 -6.47 -21.60
CA LEU A 276 11.18 -6.70 -21.57
C LEU A 276 11.83 -6.46 -22.92
N GLN A 277 11.06 -6.14 -23.97
CA GLN A 277 11.58 -5.80 -25.29
C GLN A 277 12.34 -4.47 -25.20
N GLY A 278 13.59 -4.49 -25.64
CA GLY A 278 14.46 -3.30 -25.60
C GLY A 278 15.09 -3.03 -24.23
N VAL A 279 14.81 -3.84 -23.22
CA VAL A 279 15.47 -3.74 -21.90
C VAL A 279 16.88 -4.33 -22.03
N SER A 280 17.90 -3.50 -21.79
CA SER A 280 19.29 -3.94 -21.77
C SER A 280 19.70 -4.47 -20.39
N GLY A 281 20.61 -5.45 -20.35
CA GLY A 281 21.17 -5.92 -19.08
C GLY A 281 21.88 -4.81 -18.29
N GLU A 282 22.52 -3.87 -18.99
CA GLU A 282 23.15 -2.69 -18.38
C GLU A 282 22.09 -1.77 -17.73
N GLY A 283 20.93 -1.58 -18.38
CA GLY A 283 19.82 -0.80 -17.82
C GLY A 283 19.23 -1.43 -16.57
N VAL A 284 19.13 -2.76 -16.51
CA VAL A 284 18.68 -3.48 -15.30
C VAL A 284 19.67 -3.30 -14.14
N MET A 285 20.97 -3.21 -14.45
CA MET A 285 22.04 -2.98 -13.46
C MET A 285 22.31 -1.48 -13.23
N SER A 286 21.50 -0.59 -13.80
CA SER A 286 21.65 0.85 -13.57
C SER A 286 21.24 1.25 -12.14
N LEU A 287 21.58 2.47 -11.75
CA LEU A 287 21.39 2.97 -10.38
C LEU A 287 19.92 2.97 -9.94
N LEU A 288 18.98 3.22 -10.85
CA LEU A 288 17.55 3.32 -10.52
C LEU A 288 16.97 1.97 -10.05
N PRO A 289 16.95 0.89 -10.85
CA PRO A 289 16.41 -0.39 -10.41
C PRO A 289 17.22 -1.00 -9.27
N MET A 290 18.55 -0.84 -9.27
CA MET A 290 19.41 -1.35 -8.20
C MET A 290 19.16 -0.62 -6.87
N GLY A 291 18.96 0.68 -6.89
CA GLY A 291 18.62 1.47 -5.70
C GLY A 291 17.27 1.06 -5.10
N ILE A 292 16.27 0.79 -5.95
CA ILE A 292 14.95 0.30 -5.51
C ILE A 292 15.08 -1.12 -4.92
N ALA A 293 15.72 -2.03 -5.65
CA ALA A 293 15.87 -3.41 -5.19
C ALA A 293 16.70 -3.50 -3.89
N ALA A 294 17.79 -2.73 -3.78
CA ALA A 294 18.59 -2.65 -2.56
C ALA A 294 17.82 -2.03 -1.39
N GLY A 295 17.04 -0.98 -1.64
CA GLY A 295 16.17 -0.38 -0.64
C GLY A 295 15.15 -1.36 -0.08
N LEU A 296 14.48 -2.13 -0.95
CA LEU A 296 13.51 -3.15 -0.54
C LEU A 296 14.18 -4.33 0.17
N LEU A 297 15.21 -4.93 -0.43
CA LEU A 297 15.81 -6.17 0.06
C LEU A 297 16.68 -5.99 1.30
N PHE A 298 17.43 -4.89 1.37
CA PHE A 298 18.36 -4.60 2.46
C PHE A 298 17.87 -3.44 3.34
N GLY A 299 17.35 -2.39 2.75
CA GLY A 299 16.92 -1.19 3.46
C GLY A 299 15.80 -1.45 4.46
N LYS A 300 14.75 -2.15 4.03
CA LYS A 300 13.61 -2.52 4.90
C LYS A 300 14.07 -3.35 6.11
N PRO A 301 14.73 -4.51 5.95
CA PRO A 301 15.15 -5.31 7.09
C PRO A 301 16.16 -4.58 7.98
N ILE A 302 17.14 -3.90 7.41
CA ILE A 302 18.14 -3.15 8.20
C ILE A 302 17.45 -2.05 9.01
N GLY A 303 16.56 -1.28 8.39
CA GLY A 303 15.85 -0.20 9.06
C GLY A 303 14.97 -0.69 10.20
N ILE A 304 14.12 -1.67 9.93
CA ILE A 304 13.23 -2.27 10.94
C ILE A 304 14.06 -2.85 12.11
N MET A 305 15.08 -3.66 11.79
CA MET A 305 15.90 -4.31 12.79
C MET A 305 16.71 -3.33 13.64
N LEU A 306 17.32 -2.34 13.01
CA LEU A 306 18.12 -1.32 13.69
C LEU A 306 17.26 -0.51 14.67
N PHE A 307 16.10 -0.02 14.21
CA PHE A 307 15.22 0.79 15.04
C PHE A 307 14.59 -0.04 16.18
N CYS A 308 14.17 -1.28 15.91
CA CYS A 308 13.72 -2.19 16.96
C CYS A 308 14.82 -2.47 17.99
N TRP A 309 16.03 -2.76 17.53
CA TRP A 309 17.15 -3.05 18.43
C TRP A 309 17.52 -1.83 19.30
N VAL A 310 17.60 -0.63 18.70
CA VAL A 310 17.88 0.61 19.44
C VAL A 310 16.79 0.90 20.46
N SER A 311 15.52 0.79 20.10
CA SER A 311 14.40 1.05 20.99
C SER A 311 14.37 0.09 22.19
N MET A 312 14.72 -1.17 21.97
CA MET A 312 14.86 -2.15 23.08
C MET A 312 16.08 -1.88 23.96
N LYS A 313 17.22 -1.50 23.36
CA LYS A 313 18.42 -1.11 24.13
C LYS A 313 18.15 0.10 25.03
N LEU A 314 17.42 1.09 24.53
CA LEU A 314 17.00 2.27 25.28
C LEU A 314 15.83 1.99 26.25
N LYS A 315 15.35 0.74 26.30
CA LYS A 315 14.21 0.30 27.15
C LYS A 315 12.90 1.05 26.85
N ILE A 316 12.77 1.61 25.65
CA ILE A 316 11.56 2.31 25.20
C ILE A 316 10.46 1.30 24.86
N THR A 317 10.84 0.16 24.25
CA THR A 317 9.91 -0.86 23.82
C THR A 317 10.38 -2.26 24.22
N ARG A 318 9.46 -3.24 24.09
CA ARG A 318 9.72 -4.67 24.32
C ARG A 318 9.20 -5.49 23.15
N LEU A 319 9.78 -6.68 22.95
CA LEU A 319 9.28 -7.63 21.96
C LEU A 319 7.83 -8.05 22.26
N PRO A 320 7.01 -8.27 21.22
CA PRO A 320 5.68 -8.86 21.40
C PRO A 320 5.77 -10.21 22.13
N PRO A 321 4.79 -10.55 22.97
CA PRO A 321 4.81 -11.80 23.74
C PRO A 321 4.93 -13.04 22.84
N GLY A 322 5.84 -13.94 23.18
CA GLY A 322 6.06 -15.19 22.44
C GLY A 322 6.79 -15.05 21.10
N VAL A 323 7.30 -13.86 20.78
CA VAL A 323 8.05 -13.60 19.55
C VAL A 323 9.55 -13.47 19.86
N ARG A 324 10.38 -14.07 19.01
CA ARG A 324 11.85 -13.96 19.08
C ARG A 324 12.34 -12.88 18.11
N PHE A 325 13.46 -12.26 18.43
CA PHE A 325 14.08 -11.25 17.57
C PHE A 325 14.44 -11.79 16.17
N SER A 326 14.83 -13.08 16.06
CA SER A 326 15.06 -13.75 14.77
C SER A 326 13.80 -13.86 13.90
N GLN A 327 12.62 -13.94 14.52
CA GLN A 327 11.34 -13.94 13.80
C GLN A 327 10.98 -12.54 13.31
N ILE A 328 11.27 -11.49 14.10
CA ILE A 328 11.18 -10.09 13.66
C ILE A 328 12.11 -9.86 12.48
N ALA A 329 13.36 -10.38 12.53
CA ALA A 329 14.29 -10.27 11.40
C ALA A 329 13.75 -10.91 10.12
N ALA A 330 13.16 -12.09 10.21
CA ALA A 330 12.57 -12.75 9.05
C ALA A 330 11.35 -12.00 8.50
N VAL A 331 10.49 -11.49 9.37
CA VAL A 331 9.34 -10.65 8.97
C VAL A 331 9.79 -9.34 8.37
N SER A 332 10.85 -8.71 8.87
CA SER A 332 11.39 -7.47 8.31
C SER A 332 11.88 -7.65 6.86
N VAL A 333 12.38 -8.85 6.50
CA VAL A 333 12.69 -9.19 5.10
C VAL A 333 11.41 -9.32 4.26
N LEU A 334 10.33 -9.92 4.80
CA LEU A 334 9.03 -9.96 4.13
C LEU A 334 8.46 -8.55 3.89
N CYS A 335 8.70 -7.59 4.78
CA CYS A 335 8.32 -6.19 4.59
C CYS A 335 9.03 -5.53 3.39
N GLY A 336 10.12 -6.11 2.88
CA GLY A 336 10.76 -5.74 1.62
C GLY A 336 9.93 -6.09 0.37
N ILE A 337 8.79 -6.77 0.50
CA ILE A 337 7.82 -6.96 -0.58
C ILE A 337 7.04 -5.65 -0.76
N GLY A 338 7.50 -4.80 -1.65
CA GLY A 338 6.84 -3.51 -1.91
C GLY A 338 5.76 -3.57 -2.99
N PHE A 339 5.92 -4.45 -3.93
CA PHE A 339 5.14 -4.78 -5.13
C PHE A 339 4.08 -3.74 -5.54
N THR A 340 2.77 -3.96 -5.23
CA THR A 340 1.70 -3.06 -5.68
C THR A 340 1.84 -1.65 -5.12
N MET A 341 2.21 -1.51 -3.86
CA MET A 341 2.38 -0.20 -3.22
C MET A 341 3.62 0.55 -3.74
N SER A 342 4.73 -0.15 -3.96
CA SER A 342 5.91 0.44 -4.59
C SER A 342 5.64 0.84 -6.05
N ILE A 343 4.90 0.03 -6.83
CA ILE A 343 4.49 0.39 -8.20
C ILE A 343 3.58 1.62 -8.17
N PHE A 344 2.68 1.72 -7.21
CA PHE A 344 1.82 2.88 -7.04
C PHE A 344 2.64 4.14 -6.76
N LEU A 345 3.59 4.10 -5.82
CA LEU A 345 4.48 5.23 -5.55
C LEU A 345 5.38 5.57 -6.75
N ALA A 346 5.83 4.56 -7.51
CA ALA A 346 6.59 4.78 -8.74
C ALA A 346 5.75 5.50 -9.81
N SER A 347 4.46 5.15 -9.94
CA SER A 347 3.55 5.85 -10.86
C SER A 347 3.32 7.31 -10.49
N LEU A 348 3.39 7.65 -9.20
CA LEU A 348 3.32 9.03 -8.72
C LEU A 348 4.63 9.78 -8.94
N ALA A 349 5.76 9.12 -8.72
CA ALA A 349 7.08 9.74 -8.86
C ALA A 349 7.49 9.95 -10.32
N PHE A 350 7.11 9.03 -11.20
CA PHE A 350 7.61 8.96 -12.59
C PHE A 350 6.51 8.97 -13.66
N GLY A 351 5.23 9.14 -13.27
CA GLY A 351 4.10 9.07 -14.21
C GLY A 351 4.19 10.05 -15.40
N ASP A 352 4.75 11.23 -15.16
CA ASP A 352 4.95 12.27 -16.17
C ASP A 352 6.40 12.29 -16.71
N ALA A 353 7.26 11.40 -16.23
CA ALA A 353 8.64 11.29 -16.68
C ALA A 353 8.78 10.39 -17.91
N ASP A 354 10.03 10.17 -18.35
CA ASP A 354 10.34 9.25 -19.44
C ASP A 354 9.81 7.83 -19.12
N ALA A 355 9.10 7.24 -20.09
CA ALA A 355 8.53 5.89 -19.99
C ALA A 355 9.57 4.82 -19.61
N SER A 356 10.85 5.02 -19.99
CA SER A 356 11.95 4.13 -19.63
C SER A 356 12.20 4.07 -18.12
N MET A 357 12.09 5.20 -17.41
CA MET A 357 12.26 5.24 -15.95
C MET A 357 11.21 4.38 -15.24
N MET A 358 9.96 4.45 -15.69
CA MET A 358 8.88 3.63 -15.13
C MET A 358 9.12 2.13 -15.36
N ILE A 359 9.65 1.74 -16.53
CA ILE A 359 9.99 0.35 -16.85
C ILE A 359 11.09 -0.15 -15.89
N TYR A 360 12.19 0.58 -15.76
CA TYR A 360 13.30 0.19 -14.88
C TYR A 360 12.91 0.25 -13.39
N ALA A 361 12.07 1.19 -12.98
CA ALA A 361 11.52 1.22 -11.63
C ALA A 361 10.71 -0.04 -11.33
N LYS A 362 9.81 -0.45 -12.22
CA LYS A 362 9.03 -1.69 -12.09
C LYS A 362 9.92 -2.92 -12.02
N ILE A 363 10.98 -2.99 -12.84
CA ILE A 363 11.95 -4.09 -12.78
C ILE A 363 12.63 -4.14 -11.40
N GLY A 364 13.12 -3.02 -10.90
CA GLY A 364 13.71 -2.94 -9.57
C GLY A 364 12.76 -3.37 -8.44
N ILE A 365 11.49 -2.94 -8.53
CA ILE A 365 10.43 -3.32 -7.58
C ILE A 365 10.18 -4.83 -7.63
N LEU A 366 10.04 -5.41 -8.82
CA LEU A 366 9.79 -6.84 -9.00
C LEU A 366 10.96 -7.68 -8.47
N LEU A 367 12.20 -7.30 -8.83
CA LEU A 367 13.41 -7.98 -8.33
C LEU A 367 13.50 -7.92 -6.80
N GLY A 368 13.39 -6.73 -6.22
CA GLY A 368 13.44 -6.55 -4.77
C GLY A 368 12.33 -7.32 -4.05
N SER A 369 11.11 -7.26 -4.56
CA SER A 369 9.94 -7.92 -3.95
C SER A 369 10.04 -9.45 -4.03
N VAL A 370 10.42 -10.02 -5.17
CA VAL A 370 10.56 -11.47 -5.32
C VAL A 370 11.70 -12.00 -4.44
N LEU A 371 12.85 -11.33 -4.43
CA LEU A 371 13.97 -11.72 -3.57
C LEU A 371 13.59 -11.64 -2.08
N SER A 372 12.90 -10.57 -1.68
CA SER A 372 12.40 -10.40 -0.30
C SER A 372 11.37 -11.48 0.06
N ALA A 373 10.49 -11.85 -0.85
CA ALA A 373 9.50 -12.92 -0.62
C ALA A 373 10.17 -14.28 -0.39
N VAL A 374 11.10 -14.65 -1.27
CA VAL A 374 11.82 -15.93 -1.19
C VAL A 374 12.69 -15.98 0.06
N MET A 375 13.53 -14.96 0.27
CA MET A 375 14.43 -14.91 1.44
C MET A 375 13.64 -14.82 2.74
N GLY A 376 12.61 -13.99 2.80
CA GLY A 376 11.75 -13.85 3.97
C GLY A 376 11.03 -15.15 4.33
N TYR A 377 10.49 -15.86 3.31
CA TYR A 377 9.89 -17.18 3.51
C TYR A 377 10.90 -18.18 4.08
N LEU A 378 12.10 -18.28 3.49
CA LEU A 378 13.14 -19.22 3.93
C LEU A 378 13.63 -18.91 5.35
N LEU A 379 13.87 -17.62 5.66
CA LEU A 379 14.30 -17.20 6.98
C LEU A 379 13.21 -17.45 8.03
N LEU A 380 11.97 -17.11 7.71
CA LEU A 380 10.85 -17.32 8.62
C LEU A 380 10.58 -18.81 8.85
N SER A 381 10.65 -19.63 7.80
CA SER A 381 10.49 -21.09 7.92
C SER A 381 11.51 -21.74 8.84
N ARG A 382 12.74 -21.19 8.89
CA ARG A 382 13.83 -21.64 9.79
C ARG A 382 13.70 -21.08 11.21
N ALA A 383 13.21 -19.85 11.37
CA ALA A 383 13.04 -19.20 12.67
C ALA A 383 11.82 -19.72 13.45
N LEU A 384 10.87 -20.36 12.76
CA LEU A 384 9.68 -20.96 13.37
C LEU A 384 9.97 -22.39 13.87
N PRO A 385 9.31 -22.83 14.98
CA PRO A 385 9.44 -24.20 15.44
C PRO A 385 8.98 -25.19 14.36
N LYS A 386 9.72 -26.30 14.22
CA LYS A 386 9.30 -27.41 13.35
C LYS A 386 7.99 -27.97 13.88
N LYS A 387 7.06 -28.34 13.00
CA LYS A 387 5.92 -29.17 13.40
C LYS A 387 6.49 -30.50 13.94
N VAL A 388 6.23 -30.77 15.23
CA VAL A 388 6.38 -32.10 15.79
C VAL A 388 5.23 -32.97 15.31
#